data_b674edbd0e633080173babe863639c1d
#
_entry.id   b674edbd0e633080173babe863639c1d
#
_cell.length_a   1.000
_cell.length_b   1.000
_cell.length_c   1.000
_cell.angle_alpha   90.00
_cell.angle_beta   90.00
_cell.angle_gamma   90.00
#
_symmetry.space_group_name_H-M   'P 1'
#
loop_
_entity.id
_entity.type
_entity.pdbx_description
1 polymer ?
#
loop_
_entity_poly.entity_id
_entity_poly.type
_entity_poly.pdbx_seq_one_letter_code
_entity_poly.pdbx_strand_id
1 'polypeptide(L)'
;MEAKPARILISACLMGKPVRYNGSALSVHHEIIQRWQDEGRLVIVCPELAAGMLVPRPPAEIQQGNGEAVLQGQARVIEQWGNDVSREFLQGAYQALALAQKHQCTLAILTEGSPSCGSSRIYDGHFNGTQRTGQGVTTALLRRHGVTVFSHLQLEQADDFLRSGSQIQVENQSKVIKCRYTV
;
A
#
# COMPACT_ATOMS: atom_id res chain seq x y z
N MET A 1 12.91 -13.87 -24.19
CA MET A 1 11.65 -13.27 -23.66
C MET A 1 12.07 -12.26 -22.60
N GLU A 2 11.81 -10.98 -22.83
CA GLU A 2 12.07 -9.96 -21.81
C GLU A 2 11.18 -10.19 -20.58
N ALA A 3 11.75 -10.17 -19.41
CA ALA A 3 11.01 -10.34 -18.17
C ALA A 3 10.04 -9.16 -18.03
N LYS A 4 8.75 -9.45 -17.85
CA LYS A 4 7.72 -8.42 -17.68
C LYS A 4 8.06 -7.58 -16.44
N PRO A 5 8.07 -6.25 -16.52
CA PRO A 5 8.45 -5.40 -15.40
C PRO A 5 7.53 -5.63 -14.20
N ALA A 6 8.09 -5.59 -13.00
CA ALA A 6 7.35 -5.79 -11.75
C ALA A 6 6.21 -4.75 -11.62
N ARG A 7 5.02 -5.21 -11.26
CA ARG A 7 3.84 -4.37 -11.02
C ARG A 7 3.89 -3.75 -9.64
N ILE A 8 3.30 -2.58 -9.50
CA ILE A 8 3.34 -1.75 -8.29
C ILE A 8 1.91 -1.39 -7.90
N LEU A 9 1.50 -1.77 -6.69
CA LEU A 9 0.23 -1.32 -6.14
C LEU A 9 0.37 0.14 -5.67
N ILE A 10 -0.56 1.02 -6.00
CA ILE A 10 -0.47 2.45 -5.63
C ILE A 10 -1.81 2.99 -5.14
N SER A 11 -1.78 3.81 -4.07
CA SER A 11 -2.95 4.49 -3.55
C SER A 11 -3.57 5.43 -4.58
N ALA A 12 -4.87 5.30 -4.84
CA ALA A 12 -5.59 6.07 -5.85
C ALA A 12 -5.53 7.58 -5.63
N CYS A 13 -5.50 8.04 -4.37
CA CYS A 13 -5.40 9.47 -4.05
C CYS A 13 -4.07 10.09 -4.49
N LEU A 14 -2.98 9.29 -4.56
CA LEU A 14 -1.68 9.75 -5.06
C LEU A 14 -1.71 10.00 -6.57
N MET A 15 -2.63 9.36 -7.28
CA MET A 15 -2.86 9.47 -8.72
C MET A 15 -3.92 10.54 -9.06
N GLY A 16 -4.18 11.48 -8.17
CA GLY A 16 -5.11 12.58 -8.39
C GLY A 16 -6.59 12.22 -8.23
N LYS A 17 -6.94 11.02 -7.79
CA LYS A 17 -8.34 10.66 -7.55
C LYS A 17 -8.84 11.25 -6.23
N PRO A 18 -10.01 11.95 -6.21
CA PRO A 18 -10.54 12.61 -5.02
C PRO A 18 -11.25 11.60 -4.09
N VAL A 19 -10.50 10.62 -3.58
CA VAL A 19 -11.03 9.46 -2.83
C VAL A 19 -10.67 9.46 -1.35
N ARG A 20 -9.97 10.49 -0.86
CA ARG A 20 -9.70 10.64 0.57
C ARG A 20 -11.00 10.88 1.33
N TYR A 21 -10.99 10.64 2.64
CA TYR A 21 -12.17 10.77 3.49
C TYR A 21 -12.93 12.09 3.31
N ASN A 22 -12.23 13.19 3.07
CA ASN A 22 -12.77 14.53 2.87
C ASN A 22 -13.07 14.88 1.39
N GLY A 23 -12.99 13.90 0.47
CA GLY A 23 -13.20 14.13 -0.95
C GLY A 23 -12.03 14.79 -1.68
N SER A 24 -10.86 14.88 -1.07
CA SER A 24 -9.66 15.42 -1.71
C SER A 24 -8.80 14.34 -2.36
N ALA A 25 -7.87 14.78 -3.20
CA ALA A 25 -6.73 14.00 -3.69
C ALA A 25 -5.45 14.45 -2.97
N LEU A 26 -4.39 13.65 -3.10
CA LEU A 26 -3.04 14.03 -2.66
C LEU A 26 -2.08 14.09 -3.85
N SER A 27 -2.53 14.27 -5.04
CA SER A 27 -1.78 14.23 -6.31
C SER A 27 -0.27 14.39 -6.14
N VAL A 28 0.49 13.32 -6.34
CA VAL A 28 1.95 13.35 -6.27
C VAL A 28 2.50 13.43 -7.69
N HIS A 29 3.05 14.60 -8.02
CA HIS A 29 3.75 14.82 -9.29
C HIS A 29 5.23 14.50 -9.11
N HIS A 30 5.66 13.32 -9.57
CA HIS A 30 7.04 12.86 -9.44
C HIS A 30 7.45 12.06 -10.67
N GLU A 31 8.66 12.30 -11.17
CA GLU A 31 9.18 11.65 -12.38
C GLU A 31 9.19 10.11 -12.29
N ILE A 32 9.45 9.56 -11.10
CA ILE A 32 9.43 8.12 -10.87
C ILE A 32 8.01 7.56 -11.08
N ILE A 33 6.99 8.21 -10.52
CA ILE A 33 5.58 7.78 -10.70
C ILE A 33 5.19 7.90 -12.17
N GLN A 34 5.56 9.00 -12.84
CA GLN A 34 5.28 9.19 -14.25
C GLN A 34 5.92 8.09 -15.10
N ARG A 35 7.18 7.77 -14.86
CA ARG A 35 7.88 6.68 -15.55
C ARG A 35 7.19 5.33 -15.32
N TRP A 36 6.84 4.98 -14.08
CA TRP A 36 6.12 3.73 -13.79
C TRP A 36 4.75 3.67 -14.45
N GLN A 37 4.09 4.83 -14.61
CA GLN A 37 2.82 4.94 -15.32
C GLN A 37 3.00 4.71 -16.81
N ASP A 38 3.99 5.33 -17.43
CA ASP A 38 4.31 5.18 -18.87
C ASP A 38 4.73 3.74 -19.20
N GLU A 39 5.42 3.08 -18.27
CA GLU A 39 5.77 1.66 -18.33
C GLU A 39 4.56 0.71 -18.09
N GLY A 40 3.39 1.24 -17.78
CA GLY A 40 2.17 0.45 -17.50
C GLY A 40 2.26 -0.43 -16.25
N ARG A 41 3.08 -0.05 -15.26
CA ARG A 41 3.35 -0.84 -14.05
C ARG A 41 2.35 -0.63 -12.92
N LEU A 42 1.62 0.48 -12.91
CA LEU A 42 0.78 0.86 -11.79
C LEU A 42 -0.53 0.09 -11.74
N VAL A 43 -0.86 -0.42 -10.56
CA VAL A 43 -2.13 -1.03 -10.18
C VAL A 43 -2.76 -0.14 -9.11
N ILE A 44 -3.80 0.60 -9.49
CA ILE A 44 -4.38 1.64 -8.65
C ILE A 44 -5.43 1.05 -7.73
N VAL A 45 -5.39 1.39 -6.43
CA VAL A 45 -6.36 0.96 -5.43
C VAL A 45 -6.68 2.07 -4.43
N CYS A 46 -7.94 2.13 -3.99
CA CYS A 46 -8.33 2.75 -2.73
C CYS A 46 -9.02 1.67 -1.89
N PRO A 47 -8.39 1.16 -0.82
CA PRO A 47 -8.96 0.09 -0.01
C PRO A 47 -10.32 0.44 0.57
N GLU A 48 -10.51 1.68 1.01
CA GLU A 48 -11.75 2.17 1.60
C GLU A 48 -12.90 2.19 0.56
N LEU A 49 -12.66 2.65 -0.67
CA LEU A 49 -13.64 2.55 -1.76
C LEU A 49 -13.90 1.10 -2.18
N ALA A 50 -12.88 0.27 -2.21
CA ALA A 50 -13.03 -1.15 -2.51
C ALA A 50 -13.95 -1.85 -1.49
N ALA A 51 -13.94 -1.41 -0.23
CA ALA A 51 -14.87 -1.86 0.81
C ALA A 51 -16.27 -1.24 0.71
N GLY A 52 -16.55 -0.39 -0.28
CA GLY A 52 -17.84 0.27 -0.48
C GLY A 52 -18.06 1.50 0.41
N MET A 53 -17.02 2.03 1.04
CA MET A 53 -17.15 3.26 1.83
C MET A 53 -17.36 4.47 0.92
N LEU A 54 -18.21 5.38 1.35
CA LEU A 54 -18.56 6.58 0.59
C LEU A 54 -17.49 7.67 0.65
N VAL A 55 -17.58 8.62 -0.25
CA VAL A 55 -16.79 9.86 -0.25
C VAL A 55 -17.78 11.04 -0.37
N PRO A 56 -17.74 12.06 0.51
CA PRO A 56 -16.94 12.12 1.75
C PRO A 56 -17.43 11.15 2.83
N ARG A 57 -16.56 10.88 3.81
CA ARG A 57 -16.87 10.06 4.99
C ARG A 57 -16.21 10.67 6.23
N PRO A 58 -16.67 10.32 7.46
CA PRO A 58 -16.02 10.78 8.67
C PRO A 58 -14.56 10.32 8.73
N PRO A 59 -13.64 11.13 9.30
CA PRO A 59 -12.30 10.67 9.59
C PRO A 59 -12.35 9.51 10.57
N ALA A 60 -11.46 8.54 10.39
CA ALA A 60 -11.32 7.36 11.24
C ALA A 60 -9.87 7.21 11.71
N GLU A 61 -9.68 6.70 12.92
CA GLU A 61 -8.37 6.43 13.51
C GLU A 61 -8.35 5.06 14.17
N ILE A 62 -7.15 4.45 14.26
CA ILE A 62 -6.99 3.18 14.98
C ILE A 62 -6.82 3.47 16.47
N GLN A 63 -7.72 2.92 17.27
CA GLN A 63 -7.67 3.00 18.73
C GLN A 63 -7.02 1.75 19.33
N GLN A 64 -6.21 1.95 20.39
CA GLN A 64 -5.60 0.89 21.20
C GLN A 64 -4.65 -0.06 20.44
N GLY A 65 -4.04 0.39 19.37
CA GLY A 65 -3.12 -0.45 18.61
C GLY A 65 -2.79 0.13 17.24
N ASN A 66 -2.35 -0.71 16.35
CA ASN A 66 -2.04 -0.40 14.95
C ASN A 66 -2.75 -1.37 14.01
N GLY A 67 -2.46 -1.30 12.72
CA GLY A 67 -3.09 -2.18 11.72
C GLY A 67 -2.89 -3.67 12.00
N GLU A 68 -1.75 -4.06 12.54
CA GLU A 68 -1.50 -5.46 12.94
C GLU A 68 -2.45 -5.91 14.08
N ALA A 69 -2.64 -5.05 15.08
CA ALA A 69 -3.57 -5.33 16.17
C ALA A 69 -5.03 -5.38 15.68
N VAL A 70 -5.40 -4.58 14.68
CA VAL A 70 -6.73 -4.67 14.04
C VAL A 70 -6.90 -6.00 13.33
N LEU A 71 -5.89 -6.47 12.58
CA LEU A 71 -5.92 -7.80 11.93
C LEU A 71 -6.10 -8.95 12.92
N GLN A 72 -5.64 -8.77 14.17
CA GLN A 72 -5.74 -9.76 15.25
C GLN A 72 -7.01 -9.59 16.10
N GLY A 73 -7.86 -8.59 15.80
CA GLY A 73 -9.06 -8.29 16.60
C GLY A 73 -8.77 -7.65 17.97
N GLN A 74 -7.57 -7.12 18.17
CA GLN A 74 -7.11 -6.52 19.43
C GLN A 74 -7.23 -4.98 19.43
N ALA A 75 -7.41 -4.36 18.27
CA ALA A 75 -7.63 -2.94 18.11
C ALA A 75 -8.78 -2.69 17.14
N ARG A 76 -9.32 -1.48 17.14
CA ARG A 76 -10.46 -1.08 16.31
C ARG A 76 -10.15 0.16 15.50
N VAL A 77 -10.80 0.28 14.36
CA VAL A 77 -10.85 1.53 13.57
C VAL A 77 -12.17 2.20 13.89
N ILE A 78 -12.08 3.38 14.49
CA ILE A 78 -13.25 4.13 14.97
C ILE A 78 -13.34 5.45 14.22
N GLU A 79 -14.54 5.80 13.75
CA GLU A 79 -14.84 7.12 13.20
C GLU A 79 -14.92 8.18 14.30
N GLN A 80 -14.75 9.44 13.93
CA GLN A 80 -14.77 10.58 14.85
C GLN A 80 -16.02 10.62 15.76
N TRP A 81 -17.16 10.12 15.29
CA TRP A 81 -18.40 10.06 16.07
C TRP A 81 -18.66 8.72 16.75
N GLY A 82 -17.66 7.86 16.81
CA GLY A 82 -17.70 6.63 17.60
C GLY A 82 -18.17 5.39 16.86
N ASN A 83 -18.48 5.45 15.57
CA ASN A 83 -18.86 4.27 14.80
C ASN A 83 -17.63 3.36 14.60
N ASP A 84 -17.77 2.08 14.86
CA ASP A 84 -16.77 1.05 14.59
C ASP A 84 -16.83 0.66 13.10
N VAL A 85 -15.79 0.97 12.35
CA VAL A 85 -15.65 0.67 10.93
C VAL A 85 -14.50 -0.33 10.67
N SER A 86 -14.09 -1.07 11.70
CA SER A 86 -13.01 -2.06 11.59
C SER A 86 -13.28 -3.09 10.50
N ARG A 87 -14.54 -3.52 10.34
CA ARG A 87 -14.95 -4.49 9.33
C ARG A 87 -14.70 -3.97 7.91
N GLU A 88 -15.04 -2.73 7.63
CA GLU A 88 -14.86 -2.08 6.34
C GLU A 88 -13.36 -1.93 6.02
N PHE A 89 -12.55 -1.53 7.01
CA PHE A 89 -11.10 -1.42 6.85
C PHE A 89 -10.44 -2.78 6.62
N LEU A 90 -10.87 -3.83 7.31
CA LEU A 90 -10.42 -5.21 7.07
C LEU A 90 -10.81 -5.66 5.65
N GLN A 91 -12.06 -5.47 5.25
CA GLN A 91 -12.55 -5.81 3.91
C GLN A 91 -11.73 -5.10 2.83
N GLY A 92 -11.48 -3.80 2.98
CA GLY A 92 -10.67 -3.02 2.05
C GLY A 92 -9.23 -3.51 1.96
N ALA A 93 -8.62 -3.88 3.08
CA ALA A 93 -7.29 -4.46 3.12
C ALA A 93 -7.21 -5.79 2.36
N TYR A 94 -8.19 -6.69 2.55
CA TYR A 94 -8.26 -7.95 1.80
C TYR A 94 -8.50 -7.74 0.30
N GLN A 95 -9.31 -6.75 -0.09
CA GLN A 95 -9.49 -6.38 -1.50
C GLN A 95 -8.19 -5.87 -2.13
N ALA A 96 -7.44 -5.04 -1.41
CA ALA A 96 -6.14 -4.55 -1.87
C ALA A 96 -5.13 -5.70 -1.99
N LEU A 97 -5.11 -6.64 -1.05
CA LEU A 97 -4.26 -7.83 -1.11
C LEU A 97 -4.62 -8.71 -2.31
N ALA A 98 -5.90 -9.00 -2.53
CA ALA A 98 -6.37 -9.79 -3.66
C ALA A 98 -5.96 -9.15 -5.00
N LEU A 99 -6.05 -7.82 -5.10
CA LEU A 99 -5.62 -7.08 -6.29
C LEU A 99 -4.10 -7.17 -6.48
N ALA A 100 -3.32 -7.03 -5.41
CA ALA A 100 -1.86 -7.18 -5.45
C ALA A 100 -1.44 -8.58 -5.91
N GLN A 101 -2.07 -9.62 -5.38
CA GLN A 101 -1.82 -11.02 -5.76
C GLN A 101 -2.20 -11.29 -7.21
N LYS A 102 -3.39 -10.85 -7.65
CA LYS A 102 -3.85 -11.00 -9.04
C LYS A 102 -2.87 -10.39 -10.05
N HIS A 103 -2.29 -9.26 -9.71
CA HIS A 103 -1.34 -8.55 -10.58
C HIS A 103 0.13 -8.84 -10.26
N GLN A 104 0.40 -9.74 -9.31
CA GLN A 104 1.76 -10.11 -8.88
C GLN A 104 2.59 -8.89 -8.45
N CYS A 105 1.96 -7.96 -7.72
CA CYS A 105 2.65 -6.80 -7.18
C CYS A 105 3.55 -7.23 -6.02
N THR A 106 4.84 -6.94 -6.13
CA THR A 106 5.83 -7.18 -5.06
C THR A 106 6.07 -5.95 -4.19
N LEU A 107 5.58 -4.80 -4.64
CA LEU A 107 5.77 -3.50 -4.02
C LEU A 107 4.46 -2.71 -4.02
N ALA A 108 4.24 -1.94 -2.96
CA ALA A 108 3.14 -0.98 -2.85
C ALA A 108 3.65 0.41 -2.45
N ILE A 109 3.09 1.46 -3.07
CA ILE A 109 3.26 2.86 -2.69
C ILE A 109 1.96 3.35 -2.10
N LEU A 110 1.95 3.62 -0.80
CA LEU A 110 0.75 3.96 -0.07
C LEU A 110 0.84 5.35 0.57
N THR A 111 -0.33 5.94 0.83
CA THR A 111 -0.44 7.26 1.46
C THR A 111 -0.12 7.17 2.94
N GLU A 112 0.81 8.00 3.41
CA GLU A 112 1.20 8.06 4.82
C GLU A 112 0.09 8.68 5.71
N GLY A 113 0.06 8.30 6.98
CA GLY A 113 -0.86 8.84 7.99
C GLY A 113 -2.27 8.24 8.00
N SER A 114 -2.65 7.47 6.99
CA SER A 114 -3.99 6.85 6.92
C SER A 114 -4.09 5.62 7.84
N PRO A 115 -5.23 5.38 8.50
CA PRO A 115 -5.49 4.14 9.26
C PRO A 115 -5.52 2.90 8.37
N SER A 116 -5.70 3.07 7.07
CA SER A 116 -5.60 2.00 6.07
C SER A 116 -4.18 1.86 5.53
N CYS A 117 -3.63 2.95 5.00
CA CYS A 117 -2.46 2.97 4.13
C CYS A 117 -1.15 3.41 4.80
N GLY A 118 -1.20 4.01 5.99
CA GLY A 118 0.00 4.50 6.68
C GLY A 118 1.07 3.42 6.82
N SER A 119 2.31 3.74 6.47
CA SER A 119 3.41 2.76 6.43
C SER A 119 4.36 2.87 7.61
N SER A 120 4.53 4.05 8.16
CA SER A 120 5.37 4.35 9.32
C SER A 120 4.66 5.17 10.39
N ARG A 121 3.64 5.93 10.02
CA ARG A 121 2.88 6.81 10.89
C ARG A 121 1.38 6.65 10.70
N ILE A 122 0.65 6.69 11.80
CA ILE A 122 -0.81 6.77 11.87
C ILE A 122 -1.20 7.79 12.94
N TYR A 123 -2.44 8.27 12.92
CA TYR A 123 -2.96 9.08 14.01
C TYR A 123 -3.14 8.25 15.28
N ASP A 124 -3.11 8.89 16.44
CA ASP A 124 -2.99 8.24 17.76
C ASP A 124 -4.31 7.63 18.30
N GLY A 125 -5.42 7.83 17.61
CA GLY A 125 -6.75 7.32 17.99
C GLY A 125 -7.59 8.29 18.81
N HIS A 126 -7.11 9.52 19.03
CA HIS A 126 -7.77 10.53 19.87
C HIS A 126 -8.35 11.71 19.10
N PHE A 127 -8.24 11.73 17.77
CA PHE A 127 -8.74 12.82 16.91
C PHE A 127 -8.22 14.22 17.28
N ASN A 128 -7.00 14.30 17.79
CA ASN A 128 -6.33 15.52 18.25
C ASN A 128 -5.24 16.01 17.28
N GLY A 129 -5.10 15.37 16.11
CA GLY A 129 -4.09 15.68 15.10
C GLY A 129 -2.69 15.12 15.41
N THR A 130 -2.52 14.40 16.51
CA THR A 130 -1.24 13.79 16.89
C THR A 130 -1.01 12.49 16.09
N GLN A 131 0.19 12.36 15.51
CA GLN A 131 0.64 11.13 14.87
C GLN A 131 1.62 10.37 15.76
N ARG A 132 1.61 9.06 15.64
CA ARG A 132 2.56 8.14 16.28
C ARG A 132 3.11 7.13 15.30
N THR A 133 4.21 6.49 15.65
CA THR A 133 4.74 5.34 14.89
C THR A 133 3.72 4.21 14.86
N GLY A 134 3.49 3.67 13.67
CA GLY A 134 2.54 2.60 13.45
C GLY A 134 2.23 2.40 11.97
N GLN A 135 1.44 1.39 11.68
CA GLN A 135 1.01 1.07 10.32
C GLN A 135 -0.51 0.91 10.25
N GLY A 136 -1.07 1.23 9.09
CA GLY A 136 -2.48 1.02 8.79
C GLY A 136 -2.81 -0.46 8.51
N VAL A 137 -4.09 -0.76 8.44
CA VAL A 137 -4.60 -2.15 8.29
C VAL A 137 -4.15 -2.77 6.96
N THR A 138 -4.27 -2.04 5.85
CA THR A 138 -3.85 -2.49 4.52
C THR A 138 -2.34 -2.70 4.46
N THR A 139 -1.56 -1.77 4.99
CA THR A 139 -0.10 -1.91 5.06
C THR A 139 0.32 -3.16 5.84
N ALA A 140 -0.28 -3.39 7.01
CA ALA A 140 0.01 -4.55 7.84
C ALA A 140 -0.29 -5.86 7.08
N LEU A 141 -1.45 -5.95 6.43
CA LEU A 141 -1.85 -7.15 5.70
C LEU A 141 -0.95 -7.41 4.48
N LEU A 142 -0.62 -6.39 3.70
CA LEU A 142 0.28 -6.52 2.55
C LEU A 142 1.67 -6.99 2.97
N ARG A 143 2.25 -6.40 4.02
CA ARG A 143 3.56 -6.80 4.56
C ARG A 143 3.56 -8.24 5.05
N ARG A 144 2.51 -8.68 5.74
CA ARG A 144 2.33 -10.06 6.21
C ARG A 144 2.36 -11.06 5.04
N HIS A 145 1.95 -10.65 3.84
CA HIS A 145 1.94 -11.47 2.64
C HIS A 145 3.11 -11.19 1.68
N GLY A 146 4.19 -10.60 2.18
CA GLY A 146 5.44 -10.43 1.43
C GLY A 146 5.47 -9.27 0.44
N VAL A 147 4.46 -8.38 0.44
CA VAL A 147 4.49 -7.16 -0.36
C VAL A 147 5.26 -6.08 0.39
N THR A 148 6.33 -5.57 -0.21
CA THR A 148 7.10 -4.47 0.37
C THR A 148 6.33 -3.17 0.24
N VAL A 149 6.13 -2.45 1.35
CA VAL A 149 5.34 -1.21 1.35
C VAL A 149 6.23 -0.03 1.68
N PHE A 150 6.23 0.96 0.78
CA PHE A 150 6.81 2.29 0.95
C PHE A 150 5.71 3.35 1.01
N SER A 151 6.00 4.46 1.68
CA SER A 151 5.15 5.64 1.58
C SER A 151 5.45 6.43 0.30
N HIS A 152 4.53 7.31 -0.08
CA HIS A 152 4.74 8.26 -1.17
C HIS A 152 5.91 9.25 -0.93
N LEU A 153 6.47 9.27 0.29
CA LEU A 153 7.65 10.06 0.66
C LEU A 153 8.98 9.31 0.43
N GLN A 154 8.93 8.07 -0.06
CA GLN A 154 10.08 7.16 -0.19
C GLN A 154 10.21 6.61 -1.61
N LEU A 155 9.91 7.44 -2.62
CA LEU A 155 9.85 7.00 -4.02
C LEU A 155 11.20 6.54 -4.57
N GLU A 156 12.29 7.24 -4.22
CA GLU A 156 13.65 6.87 -4.62
C GLU A 156 14.03 5.50 -4.04
N GLN A 157 13.76 5.28 -2.76
CA GLN A 157 14.04 4.00 -2.09
C GLN A 157 13.24 2.85 -2.71
N ALA A 158 11.98 3.11 -3.08
CA ALA A 158 11.13 2.15 -3.75
C ALA A 158 11.65 1.81 -5.16
N ASP A 159 12.13 2.80 -5.90
CA ASP A 159 12.72 2.60 -7.22
C ASP A 159 14.03 1.80 -7.16
N ASP A 160 14.88 2.10 -6.19
CA ASP A 160 16.13 1.36 -5.95
C ASP A 160 15.83 -0.11 -5.56
N PHE A 161 14.81 -0.36 -4.76
CA PHE A 161 14.36 -1.70 -4.42
C PHE A 161 13.95 -2.49 -5.67
N LEU A 162 13.19 -1.88 -6.57
CA LEU A 162 12.76 -2.52 -7.83
C LEU A 162 13.94 -2.84 -8.76
N ARG A 163 14.92 -1.95 -8.83
CA ARG A 163 16.15 -2.15 -9.64
C ARG A 163 17.01 -3.28 -9.07
N SER A 164 17.19 -3.33 -7.76
CA SER A 164 17.97 -4.37 -7.07
C SER A 164 17.34 -5.75 -7.24
N GLY A 165 16.02 -5.86 -7.08
CA GLY A 165 15.26 -7.11 -7.30
C GLY A 165 15.38 -7.61 -8.75
N SER A 166 15.44 -6.73 -9.73
CA SER A 166 15.66 -7.07 -11.14
C SER A 166 17.05 -7.64 -11.39
N GLN A 167 18.08 -7.12 -10.71
CA GLN A 167 19.46 -7.61 -10.82
C GLN A 167 19.63 -9.03 -10.27
N ILE A 168 19.02 -9.32 -9.12
CA ILE A 168 19.08 -10.68 -8.52
C ILE A 168 18.40 -11.71 -9.42
N GLN A 169 17.32 -11.38 -10.10
CA GLN A 169 16.66 -12.28 -11.03
C GLN A 169 17.51 -12.57 -12.28
N VAL A 170 18.21 -11.58 -12.81
CA VAL A 170 19.12 -11.74 -13.96
C VAL A 170 20.32 -12.61 -13.59
N GLU A 171 20.92 -12.42 -12.42
CA GLU A 171 22.05 -13.23 -11.95
C GLU A 171 21.65 -14.69 -11.70
N ASN A 172 20.46 -14.94 -11.14
CA ASN A 172 19.96 -16.30 -10.93
C ASN A 172 19.64 -17.00 -12.24
N GLN A 173 19.08 -16.32 -13.23
CA GLN A 173 18.86 -16.90 -14.57
C GLN A 173 20.19 -17.21 -15.27
N SER A 174 21.20 -16.35 -15.15
CA SER A 174 22.54 -16.58 -15.71
C SER A 174 23.24 -17.77 -15.07
N LYS A 175 23.05 -17.99 -13.77
CA LYS A 175 23.59 -19.18 -13.07
C LYS A 175 22.89 -20.49 -13.50
N VAL A 176 21.58 -20.47 -13.71
CA VAL A 176 20.81 -21.63 -14.16
C VAL A 176 21.19 -22.01 -15.61
N ILE A 177 21.45 -21.06 -16.47
CA ILE A 177 21.90 -21.29 -17.84
C ILE A 177 23.31 -21.90 -17.86
N LYS A 178 24.24 -21.41 -17.03
CA LYS A 178 25.61 -21.98 -16.93
C LYS A 178 25.63 -23.44 -16.42
N CYS A 179 24.71 -23.83 -15.53
CA CYS A 179 24.62 -25.21 -15.06
C CYS A 179 24.05 -26.23 -16.11
N ARG A 180 23.44 -25.76 -17.20
CA ARG A 180 22.87 -26.63 -18.25
C ARG A 180 23.85 -26.99 -19.38
N TYR A 181 25.02 -26.37 -19.41
CA TYR A 181 26.01 -26.57 -20.49
C TYR A 181 27.36 -27.10 -20.00
N THR A 182 27.40 -27.71 -18.81
CA THR A 182 28.59 -28.43 -18.33
C THR A 182 28.23 -29.93 -18.15
N VAL A 183 28.18 -30.63 -19.26
CA VAL A 183 28.34 -32.10 -19.35
C VAL A 183 29.23 -32.39 -20.53
#